data_4875e1279129984cf97d50e0e37c80e0
#
_entry.id   4875e1279129984cf97d50e0e37c80e0
#
_cell.length_a   1.000
_cell.length_b   1.000
_cell.length_c   1.000
_cell.angle_alpha   90.00
_cell.angle_beta   90.00
_cell.angle_gamma   90.00
#
_symmetry.space_group_name_H-M   'P 1'
#
loop_
_entity.id
_entity.type
_entity.pdbx_description
1 polymer ?
#
loop_
_entity_poly.entity_id
_entity_poly.type
_entity_poly.pdbx_seq_one_letter_code
_entity_poly.pdbx_strand_id
1 'polypeptide(L)'
;MVSFSVRKIRKNIIKSNFVFFALLFAISCSDSSNTEQKIDKQKTYNWSLVTTWPKNYPGLGMAPERLAKLVKEMSDGRMNITVYGAGEIVPAMGVFDAVSSGSVQMGHSGAYYWKGKIPAAQFFAGVPFGLNAKEMNAWVNRGGGLEIWRELYEPFNIYPIPCGNTGTQMFGWFNKEINSLDDLKGLKMRIPGVGGEVFKRAGGNPVNIPGGELYLSLIHISEPTRPLI
;
A
#
# COMPACT_ATOMS: atom_id res chain seq x y z
N MET A 1 -24.43 -24.60 17.30
CA MET A 1 -24.72 -26.05 17.61
C MET A 1 -25.39 -26.62 16.37
N VAL A 2 -24.62 -27.17 15.43
CA VAL A 2 -25.15 -27.87 14.25
C VAL A 2 -24.40 -29.18 14.15
N SER A 3 -25.18 -30.27 14.29
CA SER A 3 -24.75 -31.67 14.32
C SER A 3 -24.65 -32.19 12.89
N PHE A 4 -23.52 -32.78 12.51
CA PHE A 4 -23.38 -33.56 11.29
C PHE A 4 -23.46 -35.06 11.62
N SER A 5 -24.50 -35.70 11.08
CA SER A 5 -24.72 -37.14 11.17
C SER A 5 -23.87 -37.88 10.13
N VAL A 6 -23.03 -38.79 10.61
CA VAL A 6 -22.23 -39.70 9.78
C VAL A 6 -23.06 -40.93 9.45
N ARG A 7 -23.48 -41.13 8.24
CA ARG A 7 -24.08 -42.38 7.75
C ARG A 7 -23.02 -43.34 7.24
N LYS A 8 -22.96 -44.41 7.91
CA LYS A 8 -22.26 -45.69 7.72
C LYS A 8 -22.68 -46.35 6.41
N ILE A 9 -21.75 -46.59 5.47
CA ILE A 9 -21.96 -47.44 4.33
C ILE A 9 -21.19 -48.73 4.54
N ARG A 10 -21.98 -49.83 4.59
CA ARG A 10 -21.57 -51.20 4.81
C ARG A 10 -20.87 -51.78 3.58
N LYS A 11 -19.86 -52.58 3.89
CA LYS A 11 -19.18 -53.54 3.02
C LYS A 11 -20.18 -54.52 2.33
N ASN A 12 -19.98 -54.78 1.05
CA ASN A 12 -20.33 -56.04 0.44
C ASN A 12 -19.13 -56.59 -0.32
N ILE A 13 -18.65 -57.69 0.21
CA ILE A 13 -17.65 -58.59 -0.39
C ILE A 13 -18.46 -59.61 -1.17
N ILE A 14 -18.17 -59.78 -2.46
CA ILE A 14 -18.47 -61.04 -3.16
C ILE A 14 -17.28 -61.39 -4.05
N LYS A 15 -16.85 -62.62 -3.78
CA LYS A 15 -15.82 -63.42 -4.41
C LYS A 15 -16.20 -63.79 -5.85
N SER A 16 -15.19 -64.05 -6.64
CA SER A 16 -15.12 -65.00 -7.80
C SER A 16 -14.49 -64.31 -9.00
N ASN A 17 -13.47 -64.67 -9.69
CA ASN A 17 -12.84 -65.96 -9.95
C ASN A 17 -11.43 -65.72 -10.46
N PHE A 18 -10.50 -66.42 -9.93
CA PHE A 18 -9.19 -66.73 -10.51
C PHE A 18 -9.44 -67.60 -11.77
N VAL A 19 -8.94 -67.21 -12.90
CA VAL A 19 -8.51 -67.97 -14.07
C VAL A 19 -8.56 -67.04 -15.30
N PHE A 20 -7.49 -66.44 -15.65
CA PHE A 20 -6.97 -66.24 -17.01
C PHE A 20 -5.59 -65.57 -16.92
N PHE A 21 -4.63 -66.42 -16.56
CA PHE A 21 -3.23 -66.05 -16.71
C PHE A 21 -2.78 -66.82 -18.01
N ALA A 22 -2.13 -66.11 -18.85
CA ALA A 22 -1.35 -66.49 -19.99
C ALA A 22 -1.94 -66.16 -21.38
N LEU A 23 -1.12 -65.49 -22.11
CA LEU A 23 -1.10 -65.00 -23.46
C LEU A 23 -1.57 -63.56 -23.68
N LEU A 24 -0.55 -62.71 -23.73
CA LEU A 24 -0.29 -61.76 -24.79
C LEU A 24 0.93 -60.87 -24.41
N PHE A 25 2.09 -61.53 -24.36
CA PHE A 25 3.35 -60.86 -24.65
C PHE A 25 3.48 -60.85 -26.19
N ALA A 26 3.32 -59.70 -26.75
CA ALA A 26 3.89 -59.18 -27.99
C ALA A 26 2.92 -58.21 -28.65
N ILE A 27 3.09 -56.93 -28.35
CA ILE A 27 3.09 -55.85 -29.33
C ILE A 27 3.69 -54.65 -28.57
N SER A 28 5.02 -54.69 -28.49
CA SER A 28 5.78 -53.46 -28.27
C SER A 28 5.88 -52.79 -29.64
N CYS A 29 4.95 -51.93 -29.95
CA CYS A 29 5.13 -50.92 -30.96
C CYS A 29 5.13 -49.58 -30.27
N SER A 30 6.28 -48.98 -30.28
CA SER A 30 6.54 -47.62 -29.94
C SER A 30 5.62 -46.67 -30.71
N ASP A 31 4.61 -46.17 -30.06
CA ASP A 31 4.07 -44.86 -30.41
C ASP A 31 4.69 -43.87 -29.46
N SER A 32 5.75 -43.24 -29.95
CA SER A 32 6.21 -41.95 -29.41
C SER A 32 5.12 -40.93 -29.67
N SER A 33 4.02 -41.03 -28.95
CA SER A 33 3.13 -39.91 -28.81
C SER A 33 3.93 -38.82 -28.05
N ASN A 34 4.51 -37.93 -28.83
CA ASN A 34 4.88 -36.60 -28.36
C ASN A 34 3.65 -36.02 -27.67
N THR A 35 3.51 -36.34 -26.41
CA THR A 35 2.67 -35.54 -25.52
C THR A 35 3.42 -34.21 -25.40
N GLU A 36 3.21 -33.33 -26.37
CA GLU A 36 3.42 -31.91 -26.14
C GLU A 36 2.61 -31.60 -24.87
N GLN A 37 3.30 -31.61 -23.74
CA GLN A 37 2.79 -30.95 -22.55
C GLN A 37 2.49 -29.52 -23.01
N LYS A 38 1.22 -29.25 -23.30
CA LYS A 38 0.72 -27.89 -23.34
C LYS A 38 1.15 -27.28 -22.00
N ILE A 39 2.28 -26.60 -22.01
CA ILE A 39 2.68 -25.70 -20.92
C ILE A 39 1.53 -24.70 -20.89
N ASP A 40 0.61 -24.95 -19.97
CA ASP A 40 -0.49 -24.02 -19.71
C ASP A 40 0.20 -22.69 -19.40
N LYS A 41 0.09 -21.75 -20.32
CA LYS A 41 0.75 -20.44 -20.20
C LYS A 41 0.21 -19.80 -18.92
N GLN A 42 0.94 -19.99 -17.83
CA GLN A 42 0.56 -19.52 -16.53
C GLN A 42 0.26 -18.01 -16.63
N LYS A 43 -0.97 -17.63 -16.31
CA LYS A 43 -1.46 -16.26 -16.45
C LYS A 43 -0.55 -15.28 -15.69
N THR A 44 -0.01 -14.29 -16.38
CA THR A 44 0.82 -13.25 -15.81
C THR A 44 0.02 -11.96 -15.62
N TYR A 45 0.33 -11.22 -14.56
CA TYR A 45 -0.29 -9.94 -14.23
C TYR A 45 0.80 -8.86 -14.21
N ASN A 46 0.55 -7.78 -14.93
CA ASN A 46 1.43 -6.63 -14.94
C ASN A 46 0.66 -5.45 -14.39
N TRP A 47 1.08 -4.96 -13.23
CA TRP A 47 0.44 -3.85 -12.54
C TRP A 47 1.35 -2.64 -12.50
N SER A 48 0.74 -1.46 -12.51
CA SER A 48 1.40 -0.18 -12.27
C SER A 48 1.11 0.28 -10.86
N LEU A 49 2.16 0.70 -10.15
CA LEU A 49 2.09 1.32 -8.83
C LEU A 49 2.67 2.73 -8.93
N VAL A 50 1.87 3.72 -8.59
CA VAL A 50 2.30 5.13 -8.51
C VAL A 50 2.49 5.55 -7.06
N THR A 51 3.49 6.38 -6.78
CA THR A 51 3.76 6.85 -5.41
C THR A 51 3.83 8.37 -5.31
N THR A 52 3.44 8.88 -4.16
CA THR A 52 3.55 10.31 -3.82
C THR A 52 5.01 10.75 -3.58
N TRP A 53 5.92 9.81 -3.42
CA TRP A 53 7.34 10.08 -3.16
C TRP A 53 8.21 9.73 -4.37
N PRO A 54 9.36 10.39 -4.52
CA PRO A 54 10.35 10.02 -5.54
C PRO A 54 10.86 8.58 -5.33
N LYS A 55 11.30 7.94 -6.41
CA LYS A 55 12.06 6.68 -6.31
C LYS A 55 13.28 6.86 -5.41
N ASN A 56 13.67 5.80 -4.72
CA ASN A 56 14.83 5.79 -3.82
C ASN A 56 14.73 6.77 -2.63
N TYR A 57 13.58 7.41 -2.43
CA TYR A 57 13.37 8.22 -1.24
C TYR A 57 13.47 7.34 0.01
N PRO A 58 14.30 7.66 1.01
CA PRO A 58 14.52 6.80 2.17
C PRO A 58 13.22 6.37 2.84
N GLY A 59 13.07 5.07 3.04
CA GLY A 59 11.85 4.47 3.59
C GLY A 59 10.68 4.48 2.62
N LEU A 60 10.09 5.64 2.37
CA LEU A 60 8.82 5.78 1.65
C LEU A 60 8.92 5.51 0.13
N GLY A 61 10.03 5.86 -0.52
CA GLY A 61 10.24 5.56 -1.94
C GLY A 61 10.75 4.14 -2.16
N MET A 62 11.58 3.63 -1.24
CA MET A 62 12.17 2.29 -1.34
C MET A 62 11.19 1.16 -1.01
N ALA A 63 10.21 1.41 -0.15
CA ALA A 63 9.26 0.39 0.29
C ALA A 63 8.43 -0.23 -0.85
N PRO A 64 7.82 0.55 -1.77
CA PRO A 64 7.08 -0.01 -2.90
C PRO A 64 7.98 -0.77 -3.89
N GLU A 65 9.22 -0.36 -4.09
CA GLU A 65 10.17 -1.10 -4.94
C GLU A 65 10.52 -2.46 -4.35
N ARG A 66 10.74 -2.50 -3.02
CA ARG A 66 10.97 -3.75 -2.31
C ARG A 66 9.75 -4.67 -2.37
N LEU A 67 8.54 -4.12 -2.20
CA LEU A 67 7.30 -4.86 -2.36
C LEU A 67 7.19 -5.47 -3.75
N ALA A 68 7.42 -4.69 -4.80
CA ALA A 68 7.38 -5.15 -6.18
C ALA A 68 8.35 -6.32 -6.44
N LYS A 69 9.58 -6.20 -5.91
CA LYS A 69 10.59 -7.27 -6.01
C LYS A 69 10.12 -8.54 -5.30
N LEU A 70 9.66 -8.45 -4.05
CA LEU A 70 9.19 -9.60 -3.27
C LEU A 70 7.98 -10.28 -3.93
N VAL A 71 7.01 -9.51 -4.42
CA VAL A 71 5.83 -10.06 -5.10
C VAL A 71 6.23 -10.81 -6.35
N LYS A 72 7.17 -10.29 -7.15
CA LYS A 72 7.69 -10.97 -8.33
C LYS A 72 8.37 -12.29 -7.97
N GLU A 73 9.23 -12.29 -6.96
CA GLU A 73 9.93 -13.49 -6.47
C GLU A 73 8.94 -14.54 -5.94
N MET A 74 8.01 -14.13 -5.05
CA MET A 74 7.02 -15.03 -4.43
C MET A 74 6.01 -15.61 -5.44
N SER A 75 5.74 -14.91 -6.54
CA SER A 75 4.82 -15.33 -7.58
C SER A 75 5.49 -16.08 -8.72
N ASP A 76 6.80 -16.35 -8.63
CA ASP A 76 7.60 -16.91 -9.73
C ASP A 76 7.42 -16.14 -11.05
N GLY A 77 7.47 -14.80 -10.94
CA GLY A 77 7.31 -13.87 -12.07
C GLY A 77 5.89 -13.75 -12.62
N ARG A 78 4.90 -14.42 -12.02
CA ARG A 78 3.50 -14.33 -12.48
C ARG A 78 2.88 -12.96 -12.20
N MET A 79 3.33 -12.25 -11.17
CA MET A 79 2.88 -10.90 -10.87
C MET A 79 4.06 -9.92 -10.89
N ASN A 80 4.02 -9.00 -11.84
CA ASN A 80 5.02 -7.97 -12.02
C ASN A 80 4.39 -6.60 -11.69
N ILE A 81 5.01 -5.87 -10.78
CA ILE A 81 4.58 -4.52 -10.40
C ILE A 81 5.66 -3.55 -10.86
N THR A 82 5.30 -2.62 -11.75
CA THR A 82 6.18 -1.53 -12.15
C THR A 82 5.89 -0.33 -11.26
N VAL A 83 6.92 0.13 -10.55
CA VAL A 83 6.81 1.29 -9.64
C VAL A 83 7.17 2.56 -10.39
N TYR A 84 6.33 3.58 -10.27
CA TYR A 84 6.54 4.92 -10.81
C TYR A 84 6.61 5.93 -9.66
N GLY A 85 7.70 6.66 -9.60
CA GLY A 85 7.89 7.73 -8.63
C GLY A 85 6.98 8.93 -8.86
N ALA A 86 6.94 9.83 -7.90
CA ALA A 86 6.19 11.07 -7.99
C ALA A 86 6.57 11.86 -9.25
N GLY A 87 5.58 12.24 -10.05
CA GLY A 87 5.79 13.04 -11.28
C GLY A 87 6.22 12.25 -12.52
N GLU A 88 6.47 10.93 -12.44
CA GLU A 88 6.85 10.14 -13.62
C GLU A 88 5.67 9.94 -14.59
N ILE A 89 4.51 9.54 -14.09
CA ILE A 89 3.30 9.36 -14.90
C ILE A 89 2.07 10.09 -14.34
N VAL A 90 2.07 10.38 -13.03
CA VAL A 90 1.05 11.20 -12.36
C VAL A 90 1.72 12.16 -11.38
N PRO A 91 1.18 13.38 -11.18
CA PRO A 91 1.65 14.27 -10.12
C PRO A 91 1.56 13.60 -8.75
N ALA A 92 2.44 13.97 -7.83
CA ALA A 92 2.47 13.39 -6.47
C ALA A 92 1.11 13.37 -5.77
N MET A 93 0.32 14.42 -5.91
CA MET A 93 -1.02 14.53 -5.32
C MET A 93 -2.13 13.89 -6.17
N GLY A 94 -1.83 13.39 -7.37
CA GLY A 94 -2.77 12.73 -8.28
C GLY A 94 -2.91 11.21 -8.04
N VAL A 95 -2.13 10.64 -7.13
CA VAL A 95 -2.13 9.18 -6.86
C VAL A 95 -3.51 8.64 -6.54
N PHE A 96 -4.28 9.33 -5.68
CA PHE A 96 -5.63 8.91 -5.31
C PHE A 96 -6.56 8.82 -6.52
N ASP A 97 -6.57 9.84 -7.36
CA ASP A 97 -7.45 9.92 -8.53
C ASP A 97 -7.08 8.87 -9.59
N ALA A 98 -5.79 8.64 -9.78
CA ALA A 98 -5.30 7.64 -10.72
C ALA A 98 -5.73 6.21 -10.32
N VAL A 99 -5.70 5.88 -9.02
CA VAL A 99 -6.19 4.58 -8.53
C VAL A 99 -7.71 4.52 -8.56
N SER A 100 -8.39 5.56 -8.07
CA SER A 100 -9.86 5.63 -8.04
C SER A 100 -10.50 5.48 -9.41
N SER A 101 -9.90 6.08 -10.44
CA SER A 101 -10.36 5.95 -11.83
C SER A 101 -9.99 4.62 -12.50
N GLY A 102 -9.15 3.79 -11.85
CA GLY A 102 -8.63 2.56 -12.44
C GLY A 102 -7.54 2.76 -13.49
N SER A 103 -7.02 3.99 -13.67
CA SER A 103 -5.92 4.27 -14.60
C SER A 103 -4.64 3.53 -14.21
N VAL A 104 -4.45 3.27 -12.92
CA VAL A 104 -3.38 2.43 -12.37
C VAL A 104 -3.97 1.48 -11.32
N GLN A 105 -3.32 0.34 -11.10
CA GLN A 105 -3.83 -0.69 -10.20
C GLN A 105 -3.49 -0.43 -8.74
N MET A 106 -2.39 0.27 -8.46
CA MET A 106 -1.91 0.50 -7.10
C MET A 106 -1.42 1.93 -6.91
N GLY A 107 -1.58 2.42 -5.68
CA GLY A 107 -1.04 3.69 -5.23
C GLY A 107 -0.37 3.58 -3.87
N HIS A 108 0.75 4.25 -3.68
CA HIS A 108 1.43 4.37 -2.40
C HIS A 108 1.47 5.82 -1.96
N SER A 109 0.78 6.14 -0.86
CA SER A 109 0.60 7.52 -0.42
C SER A 109 0.25 7.62 1.06
N GLY A 110 0.19 8.83 1.59
CA GLY A 110 -0.31 9.12 2.93
C GLY A 110 -1.78 9.51 2.92
N ALA A 111 -2.60 8.86 3.75
CA ALA A 111 -4.04 9.10 3.81
C ALA A 111 -4.42 10.57 4.12
N TYR A 112 -3.57 11.30 4.81
CA TYR A 112 -3.77 12.72 5.14
C TYR A 112 -3.81 13.66 3.92
N TYR A 113 -3.28 13.24 2.76
CA TYR A 113 -3.33 14.07 1.56
C TYR A 113 -4.75 14.20 0.98
N TRP A 114 -5.63 13.27 1.34
CA TRP A 114 -6.99 13.20 0.81
C TRP A 114 -8.05 13.84 1.70
N LYS A 115 -7.66 14.59 2.75
CA LYS A 115 -8.60 15.24 3.65
C LYS A 115 -9.66 16.11 2.95
N GLY A 116 -9.33 16.66 1.79
CA GLY A 116 -10.25 17.44 0.98
C GLY A 116 -11.34 16.61 0.28
N LYS A 117 -11.10 15.31 0.07
CA LYS A 117 -12.06 14.37 -0.53
C LYS A 117 -12.75 13.53 0.53
N ILE A 118 -11.97 13.05 1.49
CA ILE A 118 -12.42 12.22 2.60
C ILE A 118 -11.87 12.84 3.89
N PRO A 119 -12.63 13.69 4.58
CA PRO A 119 -12.16 14.38 5.80
C PRO A 119 -11.63 13.42 6.87
N ALA A 120 -12.22 12.23 7.00
CA ALA A 120 -11.81 11.22 7.96
C ALA A 120 -10.52 10.47 7.58
N ALA A 121 -10.06 10.51 6.33
CA ALA A 121 -8.88 9.78 5.88
C ALA A 121 -7.61 10.14 6.66
N GLN A 122 -7.49 11.37 7.12
CA GLN A 122 -6.33 11.84 7.85
C GLN A 122 -6.11 11.13 9.21
N PHE A 123 -7.16 10.55 9.81
CA PHE A 123 -7.05 9.82 11.07
C PHE A 123 -6.32 8.47 10.93
N PHE A 124 -6.20 7.94 9.72
CA PHE A 124 -5.42 6.71 9.43
C PHE A 124 -3.93 6.97 9.21
N ALA A 125 -3.49 8.22 9.30
CA ALA A 125 -2.08 8.57 9.14
C ALA A 125 -1.44 9.04 10.45
N GLY A 126 -1.98 10.08 11.07
CA GLY A 126 -1.43 10.56 12.32
C GLY A 126 -2.23 11.72 12.89
N VAL A 127 -2.37 11.72 14.21
CA VAL A 127 -3.05 12.76 14.98
C VAL A 127 -2.08 13.26 16.04
N PRO A 128 -1.89 14.58 16.22
CA PRO A 128 -1.08 15.11 17.30
C PRO A 128 -1.54 14.54 18.65
N PHE A 129 -0.60 14.04 19.45
CA PHE A 129 -0.86 13.38 20.74
C PHE A 129 -1.78 12.14 20.66
N GLY A 130 -1.98 11.60 19.46
CA GLY A 130 -2.76 10.38 19.23
C GLY A 130 -1.96 9.11 19.45
N LEU A 131 -2.41 8.03 18.78
CA LEU A 131 -1.81 6.71 18.89
C LEU A 131 -0.36 6.70 18.38
N ASN A 132 0.53 6.04 19.12
CA ASN A 132 1.86 5.73 18.62
C ASN A 132 1.83 4.62 17.56
N ALA A 133 2.98 4.27 16.97
CA ALA A 133 3.05 3.29 15.88
C ALA A 133 2.49 1.91 16.25
N LYS A 134 2.71 1.42 17.49
CA LYS A 134 2.20 0.12 17.93
C LYS A 134 0.69 0.16 18.13
N GLU A 135 0.21 1.21 18.76
CA GLU A 135 -1.21 1.43 19.02
C GLU A 135 -1.98 1.63 17.70
N MET A 136 -1.44 2.41 16.77
CA MET A 136 -2.04 2.58 15.44
C MET A 136 -2.11 1.25 14.69
N ASN A 137 -1.03 0.46 14.69
CA ASN A 137 -1.04 -0.86 14.09
C ASN A 137 -2.04 -1.82 14.76
N ALA A 138 -2.17 -1.76 16.08
CA ALA A 138 -3.15 -2.56 16.82
C ALA A 138 -4.58 -2.15 16.46
N TRP A 139 -4.85 -0.85 16.46
CA TRP A 139 -6.16 -0.33 16.09
C TRP A 139 -6.54 -0.67 14.64
N VAL A 140 -5.65 -0.41 13.69
CA VAL A 140 -5.92 -0.70 12.27
C VAL A 140 -6.13 -2.19 12.04
N ASN A 141 -5.30 -3.07 12.61
CA ASN A 141 -5.36 -4.49 12.29
C ASN A 141 -6.28 -5.32 13.19
N ARG A 142 -6.65 -4.83 14.40
CA ARG A 142 -7.39 -5.58 15.41
C ARG A 142 -8.51 -4.79 16.08
N GLY A 143 -8.52 -3.48 15.95
CA GLY A 143 -9.45 -2.58 16.61
C GLY A 143 -10.56 -2.02 15.71
N GLY A 144 -10.77 -2.61 14.53
CA GLY A 144 -11.82 -2.17 13.59
C GLY A 144 -11.39 -1.00 12.67
N GLY A 145 -10.16 -0.51 12.81
CA GLY A 145 -9.70 0.63 12.02
C GLY A 145 -9.64 0.35 10.52
N LEU A 146 -9.27 -0.87 10.13
CA LEU A 146 -9.16 -1.25 8.72
C LEU A 146 -10.54 -1.35 8.05
N GLU A 147 -11.51 -1.86 8.76
CA GLU A 147 -12.91 -1.97 8.31
C GLU A 147 -13.48 -0.57 8.04
N ILE A 148 -13.32 0.35 9.00
CA ILE A 148 -13.74 1.76 8.85
C ILE A 148 -13.01 2.42 7.68
N TRP A 149 -11.72 2.16 7.54
CA TRP A 149 -10.93 2.72 6.43
C TRP A 149 -11.44 2.24 5.07
N ARG A 150 -11.77 0.95 4.95
CA ARG A 150 -12.33 0.35 3.73
C ARG A 150 -13.69 0.93 3.39
N GLU A 151 -14.58 1.05 4.38
CA GLU A 151 -15.89 1.67 4.21
C GLU A 151 -15.80 3.11 3.69
N LEU A 152 -14.88 3.91 4.24
CA LEU A 152 -14.65 5.28 3.80
C LEU A 152 -14.10 5.39 2.36
N TYR A 153 -13.36 4.39 1.89
CA TYR A 153 -12.73 4.40 0.57
C TYR A 153 -13.53 3.65 -0.50
N GLU A 154 -14.52 2.86 -0.09
CA GLU A 154 -15.39 2.10 -1.00
C GLU A 154 -16.06 2.97 -2.08
N PRO A 155 -16.65 4.15 -1.78
CA PRO A 155 -17.26 5.02 -2.78
C PRO A 155 -16.28 5.51 -3.86
N PHE A 156 -14.98 5.42 -3.61
CA PHE A 156 -13.92 5.82 -4.52
C PHE A 156 -13.27 4.63 -5.24
N ASN A 157 -13.84 3.44 -5.13
CA ASN A 157 -13.29 2.22 -5.74
C ASN A 157 -11.83 1.95 -5.30
N ILE A 158 -11.49 2.26 -4.06
CA ILE A 158 -10.15 2.05 -3.49
C ILE A 158 -10.23 1.08 -2.31
N TYR A 159 -9.34 0.10 -2.31
CA TYR A 159 -9.16 -0.82 -1.21
C TYR A 159 -7.87 -0.47 -0.45
N PRO A 160 -7.97 0.21 0.71
CA PRO A 160 -6.80 0.64 1.46
C PRO A 160 -6.17 -0.52 2.23
N ILE A 161 -4.83 -0.50 2.27
CA ILE A 161 -4.01 -1.44 3.02
C ILE A 161 -2.90 -0.65 3.72
N PRO A 162 -2.65 -0.83 5.02
CA PRO A 162 -1.51 -0.23 5.68
C PRO A 162 -0.21 -0.84 5.15
N CYS A 163 0.75 0.00 4.75
CA CYS A 163 2.01 -0.46 4.16
C CYS A 163 3.25 -0.02 4.94
N GLY A 164 3.09 0.78 5.99
CA GLY A 164 4.19 1.21 6.83
C GLY A 164 3.81 2.30 7.82
N ASN A 165 4.74 2.60 8.71
CA ASN A 165 4.61 3.67 9.69
C ASN A 165 5.98 4.32 9.89
N THR A 166 6.03 5.64 9.93
CA THR A 166 7.26 6.42 10.12
C THR A 166 7.62 6.64 11.60
N GLY A 167 6.82 6.10 12.49
CA GLY A 167 6.99 6.28 13.93
C GLY A 167 6.55 7.65 14.43
N THR A 168 6.88 7.94 15.68
CA THR A 168 6.62 9.24 16.29
C THR A 168 7.50 10.29 15.63
N GLN A 169 6.88 11.39 15.19
CA GLN A 169 7.59 12.49 14.55
C GLN A 169 7.74 13.65 15.52
N MET A 170 8.88 14.32 15.42
CA MET A 170 9.08 15.62 16.08
C MET A 170 8.20 16.66 15.40
N PHE A 171 7.86 17.72 16.15
CA PHE A 171 7.01 18.80 15.65
C PHE A 171 7.59 19.43 14.38
N GLY A 172 8.88 19.81 14.40
CA GLY A 172 9.53 20.36 13.22
C GLY A 172 10.94 20.88 13.48
N TRP A 173 11.53 21.41 12.42
CA TRP A 173 12.81 22.10 12.44
C TRP A 173 12.57 23.57 12.18
N PHE A 174 13.11 24.43 13.03
CA PHE A 174 12.88 25.87 13.01
C PHE A 174 14.22 26.62 13.05
N ASN A 175 14.27 27.77 12.42
CA ASN A 175 15.42 28.68 12.46
C ASN A 175 15.36 29.64 13.66
N LYS A 176 14.37 29.50 14.53
CA LYS A 176 14.22 30.21 15.79
C LYS A 176 13.73 29.26 16.88
N GLU A 177 13.96 29.60 18.13
CA GLU A 177 13.38 28.88 19.25
C GLU A 177 11.87 29.11 19.32
N ILE A 178 11.14 28.07 19.71
CA ILE A 178 9.70 28.06 19.92
C ILE A 178 9.47 27.80 21.41
N ASN A 179 9.18 28.83 22.16
CA ASN A 179 9.00 28.77 23.62
C ASN A 179 7.52 28.94 24.04
N SER A 180 6.69 29.48 23.16
CA SER A 180 5.29 29.73 23.42
C SER A 180 4.40 29.58 22.17
N LEU A 181 3.09 29.57 22.35
CA LEU A 181 2.15 29.60 21.22
C LEU A 181 2.24 30.89 20.40
N ASP A 182 2.67 31.97 21.00
CA ASP A 182 2.83 33.24 20.29
C ASP A 182 3.93 33.20 19.27
N ASP A 183 4.95 32.36 19.47
CA ASP A 183 6.03 32.15 18.51
C ASP A 183 5.58 31.42 17.23
N LEU A 184 4.40 30.78 17.28
CA LEU A 184 3.81 30.11 16.11
C LEU A 184 3.07 31.08 15.20
N LYS A 185 2.70 32.27 15.68
CA LYS A 185 1.92 33.26 14.90
C LYS A 185 2.67 33.64 13.62
N GLY A 186 1.99 33.43 12.46
CA GLY A 186 2.54 33.76 11.17
C GLY A 186 3.65 32.81 10.66
N LEU A 187 4.10 31.86 11.48
CA LEU A 187 5.15 30.92 11.10
C LEU A 187 4.66 29.99 10.00
N LYS A 188 5.40 29.90 8.90
CA LYS A 188 5.12 28.94 7.82
C LYS A 188 5.75 27.59 8.15
N MET A 189 4.99 26.52 7.99
CA MET A 189 5.46 25.16 8.21
C MET A 189 4.78 24.17 7.26
N ARG A 190 5.57 23.26 6.71
CA ARG A 190 5.01 22.13 5.98
C ARG A 190 4.50 21.10 6.99
N ILE A 191 3.20 21.01 7.10
CA ILE A 191 2.54 20.06 8.00
C ILE A 191 1.17 19.67 7.43
N PRO A 192 1.02 18.43 6.91
CA PRO A 192 -0.23 17.96 6.32
C PRO A 192 -1.21 17.45 7.38
N GLY A 193 -2.44 17.21 6.95
CA GLY A 193 -3.47 16.52 7.75
C GLY A 193 -3.92 17.29 8.98
N VAL A 194 -4.26 16.54 10.03
CA VAL A 194 -4.76 17.09 11.33
C VAL A 194 -3.72 17.99 11.97
N GLY A 195 -2.42 17.65 11.89
CA GLY A 195 -1.35 18.48 12.42
C GLY A 195 -1.35 19.88 11.84
N GLY A 196 -1.59 20.01 10.52
CA GLY A 196 -1.72 21.31 9.86
C GLY A 196 -2.91 22.13 10.37
N GLU A 197 -4.03 21.49 10.63
CA GLU A 197 -5.22 22.16 11.17
C GLU A 197 -4.98 22.64 12.60
N VAL A 198 -4.35 21.84 13.45
CA VAL A 198 -3.97 22.22 14.81
C VAL A 198 -3.00 23.41 14.77
N PHE A 199 -1.97 23.34 13.93
CA PHE A 199 -0.99 24.41 13.76
C PHE A 199 -1.63 25.72 13.28
N LYS A 200 -2.59 25.64 12.36
CA LYS A 200 -3.36 26.81 11.89
C LYS A 200 -4.15 27.46 13.03
N ARG A 201 -4.82 26.64 13.85
CA ARG A 201 -5.57 27.15 15.03
C ARG A 201 -4.69 27.78 16.08
N ALA A 202 -3.42 27.35 16.16
CA ALA A 202 -2.41 27.97 17.01
C ALA A 202 -1.81 29.27 16.42
N GLY A 203 -2.30 29.73 15.25
CA GLY A 203 -1.85 30.96 14.60
C GLY A 203 -0.77 30.78 13.55
N GLY A 204 -0.34 29.55 13.26
CA GLY A 204 0.63 29.26 12.21
C GLY A 204 0.03 29.17 10.81
N ASN A 205 0.87 29.14 9.81
CA ASN A 205 0.52 29.04 8.38
C ASN A 205 0.97 27.68 7.81
N PRO A 206 0.15 26.62 7.92
CA PRO A 206 0.49 25.32 7.37
C PRO A 206 0.47 25.34 5.84
N VAL A 207 1.45 24.68 5.23
CA VAL A 207 1.47 24.41 3.79
C VAL A 207 1.46 22.90 3.55
N ASN A 208 0.74 22.46 2.52
CA ASN A 208 0.65 21.06 2.13
C ASN A 208 1.43 20.87 0.84
N ILE A 209 2.68 20.44 0.96
CA ILE A 209 3.59 20.21 -0.16
C ILE A 209 3.99 18.73 -0.15
N PRO A 210 4.07 18.06 -1.32
CA PRO A 210 4.62 16.72 -1.42
C PRO A 210 6.02 16.62 -0.80
N GLY A 211 6.31 15.49 -0.14
CA GLY A 211 7.61 15.31 0.53
C GLY A 211 8.81 15.44 -0.41
N GLY A 212 8.67 15.04 -1.68
CA GLY A 212 9.75 15.13 -2.67
C GLY A 212 10.08 16.57 -3.12
N GLU A 213 9.13 17.50 -2.95
CA GLU A 213 9.30 18.90 -3.32
C GLU A 213 9.79 19.76 -2.14
N LEU A 214 9.94 19.14 -0.97
CA LEU A 214 10.24 19.86 0.26
C LEU A 214 11.57 20.63 0.18
N TYR A 215 12.60 20.01 -0.39
CA TYR A 215 13.91 20.63 -0.51
C TYR A 215 13.88 21.92 -1.35
N LEU A 216 13.24 21.86 -2.52
CA LEU A 216 13.07 23.04 -3.38
C LEU A 216 12.20 24.10 -2.71
N SER A 217 11.17 23.68 -1.99
CA SER A 217 10.29 24.59 -1.26
C SER A 217 10.98 25.27 -0.08
N LEU A 218 11.89 24.59 0.62
CA LEU A 218 12.64 25.16 1.74
C LEU A 218 13.58 26.28 1.28
N ILE A 219 14.16 26.17 0.09
CA ILE A 219 15.00 27.24 -0.48
C ILE A 219 14.18 28.54 -0.65
N HIS A 220 12.92 28.44 -1.04
CA HIS A 220 12.04 29.59 -1.28
C HIS A 220 11.25 30.06 -0.02
N ILE A 221 11.08 29.22 0.98
CA ILE A 221 10.26 29.51 2.17
C ILE A 221 11.11 29.92 3.37
N SER A 222 12.31 29.37 3.50
CA SER A 222 13.16 29.52 4.69
C SER A 222 14.44 30.33 4.48
N GLU A 223 14.77 30.77 3.25
CA GLU A 223 15.79 31.80 3.12
C GLU A 223 15.18 33.17 3.37
N PRO A 224 15.59 33.86 4.43
CA PRO A 224 15.51 35.32 4.40
C PRO A 224 16.32 35.76 3.20
N THR A 225 15.75 36.59 2.34
CA THR A 225 16.48 37.28 1.29
C THR A 225 17.78 37.80 1.90
N ARG A 226 18.90 37.09 1.69
CA ARG A 226 20.22 37.65 1.95
C ARG A 226 20.31 38.86 1.01
N PRO A 227 20.50 40.09 1.51
CA PRO A 227 20.88 41.17 0.63
C PRO A 227 22.19 40.73 -0.01
N LEU A 228 22.21 40.72 -1.35
CA LEU A 228 23.43 40.59 -2.12
C LEU A 228 24.29 41.82 -1.73
N ILE A 229 25.22 41.60 -0.84
CA ILE A 229 26.28 42.56 -0.57
C ILE A 229 27.35 42.34 -1.62
#